data_3c35102b4ff148a73146a7288edadfaf
#
_entry.id   3c35102b4ff148a73146a7288edadfaf
#
_cell.length_a   1.000
_cell.length_b   1.000
_cell.length_c   1.000
_cell.angle_alpha   90.00
_cell.angle_beta   90.00
_cell.angle_gamma   90.00
#
_symmetry.space_group_name_H-M   'P 1'
#
loop_
_entity.id
_entity.type
_entity.pdbx_description
1 polymer ?
#
loop_
_entity_poly.entity_id
_entity_poly.type
_entity_poly.pdbx_seq_one_letter_code
_entity_poly.pdbx_strand_id
1 'polypeptide(L)'
;MNQILEENGDRKRSSIGLKIENFSKSYDSIGVLKDISLEVDPGEIFVIMGPSGSGKSVLLKHVAGLETPTNGRIVIDGKDIAKPNTRREISMALVFQAGALFNSMSVFDNLALYPREHRLYDRSTLKKKVMRALETLSLQDAAEKHPSQLSGGMRKRVAIARALVMEPELILYDEPTSELDPTMAATIIEVIADLRQEFGVTSLVVSHDRDLALTIADRVAILMHGDLLEVDTPANIRGSENPKVKDFLNPVIDIKNPRFKKKEYSL
;
A
#
# COMPACT_ATOMS: atom_id res chain seq x y z
N MET A 1 -43.31 9.25 12.34
CA MET A 1 -41.99 9.88 12.37
C MET A 1 -41.00 8.87 13.00
N ASN A 2 -40.79 7.73 12.32
CA ASN A 2 -39.90 6.63 12.75
C ASN A 2 -39.68 5.72 11.52
N GLN A 3 -38.84 6.15 10.58
CA GLN A 3 -38.45 5.31 9.41
C GLN A 3 -37.17 5.84 8.71
N ILE A 4 -36.12 6.25 9.45
CA ILE A 4 -34.84 6.66 8.85
C ILE A 4 -33.63 6.13 9.65
N LEU A 5 -33.72 5.00 10.33
CA LEU A 5 -32.60 4.46 11.12
C LEU A 5 -32.21 3.00 10.83
N GLU A 6 -32.61 2.42 9.69
CA GLU A 6 -32.25 1.02 9.36
C GLU A 6 -31.77 0.83 7.91
N GLU A 7 -30.95 1.71 7.37
CA GLU A 7 -30.30 1.50 6.05
C GLU A 7 -28.83 1.90 6.04
N ASN A 8 -28.00 1.28 6.86
CA ASN A 8 -26.55 1.33 6.73
C ASN A 8 -25.85 -0.01 7.03
N GLY A 9 -26.53 -1.13 6.79
CA GLY A 9 -25.94 -2.45 6.64
C GLY A 9 -25.68 -2.70 5.15
N ASP A 10 -24.42 -3.05 4.79
CA ASP A 10 -24.03 -3.58 3.48
C ASP A 10 -24.12 -2.67 2.23
N ARG A 11 -23.67 -1.44 2.28
CA ARG A 11 -23.13 -0.84 1.06
C ARG A 11 -21.79 -1.50 0.78
N LYS A 12 -21.75 -2.43 -0.20
CA LYS A 12 -20.51 -2.83 -0.87
C LYS A 12 -19.82 -1.53 -1.27
N ARG A 13 -18.69 -1.20 -0.63
CA ARG A 13 -17.98 0.07 -0.88
C ARG A 13 -17.63 0.11 -2.36
N SER A 14 -17.79 1.26 -2.99
CA SER A 14 -17.28 1.44 -4.35
C SER A 14 -15.76 1.37 -4.27
N SER A 15 -15.17 0.46 -5.00
CA SER A 15 -13.73 0.42 -5.23
C SER A 15 -13.40 1.33 -6.39
N ILE A 16 -12.23 1.97 -6.36
CA ILE A 16 -11.77 2.87 -7.41
C ILE A 16 -10.50 2.33 -8.06
N GLY A 17 -10.40 2.50 -9.37
CA GLY A 17 -9.20 2.16 -10.13
C GLY A 17 -8.27 3.35 -10.29
N LEU A 18 -7.05 3.07 -10.72
CA LEU A 18 -6.07 4.10 -11.05
C LEU A 18 -5.35 3.78 -12.36
N LYS A 19 -4.93 4.84 -13.07
CA LYS A 19 -4.09 4.76 -14.27
C LYS A 19 -2.87 5.64 -14.09
N ILE A 20 -1.72 5.11 -14.46
CA ILE A 20 -0.46 5.82 -14.55
C ILE A 20 -0.12 5.89 -16.03
N GLU A 21 0.05 7.09 -16.58
CA GLU A 21 0.21 7.32 -18.01
C GLU A 21 1.51 8.06 -18.30
N ASN A 22 2.43 7.41 -19.01
CA ASN A 22 3.74 7.93 -19.43
C ASN A 22 4.51 8.64 -18.32
N PHE A 23 4.41 8.10 -17.10
CA PHE A 23 4.91 8.70 -15.89
C PHE A 23 6.43 8.61 -15.82
N SER A 24 7.08 9.75 -15.61
CA SER A 24 8.51 9.84 -15.37
C SER A 24 8.81 10.75 -14.19
N LYS A 25 9.83 10.40 -13.41
CA LYS A 25 10.33 11.24 -12.31
C LYS A 25 11.83 11.33 -12.33
N SER A 26 12.30 12.58 -12.28
CA SER A 26 13.72 12.91 -12.06
C SER A 26 13.85 13.84 -10.85
N TYR A 27 14.93 13.70 -10.11
CA TYR A 27 15.37 14.64 -9.11
C TYR A 27 16.70 15.24 -9.61
N ASP A 28 16.74 16.57 -9.73
CA ASP A 28 17.82 17.29 -10.42
C ASP A 28 18.04 16.70 -11.83
N SER A 29 19.18 16.09 -12.08
CA SER A 29 19.51 15.46 -13.39
C SER A 29 19.39 13.94 -13.37
N ILE A 30 18.98 13.34 -12.24
CA ILE A 30 18.94 11.86 -12.07
C ILE A 30 17.54 11.36 -12.31
N GLY A 31 17.36 10.58 -13.40
CA GLY A 31 16.11 9.88 -13.69
C GLY A 31 15.90 8.70 -12.73
N VAL A 32 14.78 8.72 -11.99
CA VAL A 32 14.42 7.67 -11.02
C VAL A 32 13.37 6.72 -11.59
N LEU A 33 12.40 7.25 -12.33
CA LEU A 33 11.34 6.48 -13.00
C LEU A 33 11.23 6.96 -14.43
N LYS A 34 11.04 6.02 -15.38
CA LYS A 34 11.13 6.28 -16.81
C LYS A 34 9.93 5.69 -17.52
N ASP A 35 9.07 6.55 -18.03
CA ASP A 35 7.93 6.22 -18.91
C ASP A 35 7.06 5.06 -18.39
N ILE A 36 6.68 5.10 -17.12
CA ILE A 36 5.86 4.08 -16.49
C ILE A 36 4.41 4.26 -16.92
N SER A 37 3.82 3.21 -17.47
CA SER A 37 2.40 3.16 -17.80
C SER A 37 1.81 1.84 -17.26
N LEU A 38 0.80 1.95 -16.39
CA LEU A 38 0.07 0.82 -15.84
C LEU A 38 -1.33 1.23 -15.37
N GLU A 39 -2.21 0.26 -15.24
CA GLU A 39 -3.57 0.43 -14.76
C GLU A 39 -3.84 -0.57 -13.65
N VAL A 40 -4.57 -0.14 -12.63
CA VAL A 40 -5.06 -0.98 -11.52
C VAL A 40 -6.57 -0.93 -11.54
N ASP A 41 -7.20 -2.10 -11.61
CA ASP A 41 -8.64 -2.23 -11.67
C ASP A 41 -9.30 -2.02 -10.30
N PRO A 42 -10.57 -1.55 -10.25
CA PRO A 42 -11.30 -1.44 -9.01
C PRO A 42 -11.40 -2.78 -8.27
N GLY A 43 -11.05 -2.80 -6.97
CA GLY A 43 -11.07 -3.99 -6.12
C GLY A 43 -9.91 -4.96 -6.33
N GLU A 44 -8.92 -4.58 -7.14
CA GLU A 44 -7.72 -5.36 -7.38
C GLU A 44 -6.69 -5.21 -6.25
N ILE A 45 -5.98 -6.28 -5.93
CA ILE A 45 -4.69 -6.21 -5.21
C ILE A 45 -3.60 -6.22 -6.27
N PHE A 46 -3.04 -5.05 -6.53
CA PHE A 46 -1.93 -4.86 -7.47
C PHE A 46 -0.62 -4.66 -6.72
N VAL A 47 0.38 -5.47 -7.03
CA VAL A 47 1.68 -5.39 -6.36
C VAL A 47 2.76 -4.89 -7.31
N ILE A 48 3.45 -3.82 -6.93
CA ILE A 48 4.67 -3.38 -7.61
C ILE A 48 5.86 -3.94 -6.87
N MET A 49 6.57 -4.85 -7.50
CA MET A 49 7.67 -5.60 -6.93
C MET A 49 9.00 -5.18 -7.55
N GLY A 50 10.07 -5.22 -6.77
CA GLY A 50 11.40 -4.89 -7.29
C GLY A 50 12.43 -4.69 -6.18
N PRO A 51 13.73 -4.63 -6.49
CA PRO A 51 14.79 -4.43 -5.51
C PRO A 51 14.70 -3.07 -4.81
N SER A 52 15.41 -2.93 -3.69
CA SER A 52 15.56 -1.64 -3.03
C SER A 52 16.17 -0.61 -4.00
N GLY A 53 15.70 0.63 -3.97
CA GLY A 53 16.18 1.69 -4.87
C GLY A 53 15.58 1.66 -6.29
N SER A 54 14.66 0.74 -6.63
CA SER A 54 14.05 0.69 -7.97
C SER A 54 13.03 1.81 -8.25
N GLY A 55 12.65 2.61 -7.25
CA GLY A 55 11.69 3.71 -7.39
C GLY A 55 10.27 3.41 -6.88
N LYS A 56 9.99 2.24 -6.29
CA LYS A 56 8.65 1.83 -5.82
C LYS A 56 7.98 2.85 -4.89
N SER A 57 8.65 3.23 -3.80
CA SER A 57 8.11 4.22 -2.84
C SER A 57 8.00 5.62 -3.44
N VAL A 58 8.86 5.96 -4.43
CA VAL A 58 8.73 7.20 -5.19
C VAL A 58 7.42 7.18 -5.99
N LEU A 59 7.16 6.11 -6.73
CA LEU A 59 5.91 5.96 -7.48
C LEU A 59 4.69 6.03 -6.55
N LEU A 60 4.74 5.30 -5.42
CA LEU A 60 3.64 5.28 -4.45
C LEU A 60 3.34 6.68 -3.87
N LYS A 61 4.37 7.49 -3.58
CA LYS A 61 4.20 8.87 -3.12
C LYS A 61 3.52 9.76 -4.16
N HIS A 62 3.79 9.54 -5.44
CA HIS A 62 3.13 10.26 -6.52
C HIS A 62 1.66 9.84 -6.66
N VAL A 63 1.34 8.53 -6.53
CA VAL A 63 -0.04 8.03 -6.45
C VAL A 63 -0.77 8.65 -5.26
N ALA A 64 -0.10 8.78 -4.12
CA ALA A 64 -0.64 9.46 -2.94
C ALA A 64 -0.80 10.99 -3.12
N GLY A 65 -0.36 11.56 -4.24
CA GLY A 65 -0.38 13.01 -4.50
C GLY A 65 0.53 13.80 -3.56
N LEU A 66 1.57 13.16 -2.99
CA LEU A 66 2.55 13.81 -2.12
C LEU A 66 3.66 14.50 -2.90
N GLU A 67 3.88 14.06 -4.13
CA GLU A 67 4.88 14.61 -5.05
C GLU A 67 4.26 14.78 -6.44
N THR A 68 4.86 15.66 -7.26
CA THR A 68 4.42 15.89 -8.65
C THR A 68 5.36 15.20 -9.64
N PRO A 69 4.84 14.59 -10.72
CA PRO A 69 5.65 13.97 -11.76
C PRO A 69 6.51 14.99 -12.52
N THR A 70 7.60 14.53 -13.14
CA THR A 70 8.36 15.33 -14.11
C THR A 70 7.64 15.32 -15.46
N ASN A 71 7.12 14.15 -15.87
CA ASN A 71 6.27 13.98 -17.06
C ASN A 71 5.17 12.97 -16.78
N GLY A 72 4.14 12.98 -17.63
CA GLY A 72 3.00 12.08 -17.52
C GLY A 72 2.01 12.51 -16.45
N ARG A 73 1.09 11.62 -16.11
CA ARG A 73 0.05 11.90 -15.10
C ARG A 73 -0.42 10.61 -14.40
N ILE A 74 -1.08 10.82 -13.28
CA ILE A 74 -1.75 9.76 -12.52
C ILE A 74 -3.23 10.14 -12.39
N VAL A 75 -4.10 9.24 -12.82
CA VAL A 75 -5.55 9.42 -12.82
C VAL A 75 -6.16 8.40 -11.88
N ILE A 76 -6.94 8.83 -10.89
CA ILE A 76 -7.64 7.98 -9.93
C ILE A 76 -9.13 8.31 -10.04
N ASP A 77 -9.96 7.29 -10.25
CA ASP A 77 -11.41 7.47 -10.48
C ASP A 77 -11.72 8.53 -11.56
N GLY A 78 -10.97 8.50 -12.68
CA GLY A 78 -11.10 9.46 -13.77
C GLY A 78 -10.58 10.87 -13.49
N LYS A 79 -10.01 11.12 -12.31
CA LYS A 79 -9.53 12.43 -11.86
C LYS A 79 -8.01 12.46 -11.79
N ASP A 80 -7.40 13.48 -12.37
CA ASP A 80 -5.96 13.70 -12.29
C ASP A 80 -5.57 14.15 -10.87
N ILE A 81 -4.73 13.34 -10.19
CA ILE A 81 -4.34 13.58 -8.80
C ILE A 81 -3.50 14.85 -8.59
N ALA A 82 -2.86 15.36 -9.65
CA ALA A 82 -2.08 16.60 -9.59
C ALA A 82 -2.96 17.86 -9.58
N LYS A 83 -4.26 17.76 -9.91
CA LYS A 83 -5.16 18.91 -9.91
C LYS A 83 -5.51 19.32 -8.48
N PRO A 84 -5.61 20.63 -8.21
CA PRO A 84 -6.07 21.14 -6.92
C PRO A 84 -7.42 20.52 -6.53
N ASN A 85 -7.58 20.17 -5.26
CA ASN A 85 -8.77 19.57 -4.66
C ASN A 85 -9.06 18.10 -5.00
N THR A 86 -8.55 17.52 -6.10
CA THR A 86 -8.80 16.11 -6.47
C THR A 86 -8.46 15.17 -5.32
N ARG A 87 -7.35 15.41 -4.62
CA ARG A 87 -6.93 14.59 -3.48
C ARG A 87 -7.96 14.56 -2.32
N ARG A 88 -8.76 15.61 -2.17
CA ARG A 88 -9.82 15.68 -1.13
C ARG A 88 -11.09 14.93 -1.54
N GLU A 89 -11.24 14.69 -2.84
CA GLU A 89 -12.43 14.02 -3.41
C GLU A 89 -12.22 12.50 -3.52
N ILE A 90 -10.98 12.04 -3.36
CA ILE A 90 -10.63 10.61 -3.45
C ILE A 90 -10.48 10.05 -2.04
N SER A 91 -11.26 9.02 -1.75
CA SER A 91 -11.16 8.27 -0.48
C SER A 91 -9.99 7.30 -0.53
N MET A 92 -8.79 7.78 -0.19
CA MET A 92 -7.54 7.05 -0.28
C MET A 92 -6.76 7.14 1.04
N ALA A 93 -6.13 6.04 1.44
CA ALA A 93 -5.26 5.98 2.59
C ALA A 93 -3.87 5.44 2.23
N LEU A 94 -2.83 5.92 2.94
CA LEU A 94 -1.45 5.46 2.80
C LEU A 94 -0.97 4.83 4.10
N VAL A 95 -0.53 3.59 4.01
CA VAL A 95 0.12 2.83 5.09
C VAL A 95 1.63 2.87 4.86
N PHE A 96 2.33 3.62 5.70
CA PHE A 96 3.78 3.79 5.60
C PHE A 96 4.55 2.57 6.11
N GLN A 97 5.75 2.36 5.59
CA GLN A 97 6.66 1.28 5.98
C GLN A 97 6.88 1.21 7.51
N ALA A 98 7.20 2.32 8.16
CA ALA A 98 7.38 2.38 9.61
C ALA A 98 6.06 2.52 10.42
N GLY A 99 4.89 2.45 9.76
CA GLY A 99 3.58 2.66 10.36
C GLY A 99 3.26 4.12 10.71
N ALA A 100 4.25 4.98 10.90
CA ALA A 100 4.13 6.41 11.22
C ALA A 100 3.11 6.70 12.35
N LEU A 101 3.18 5.93 13.45
CA LEU A 101 2.35 6.13 14.64
C LEU A 101 2.95 7.20 15.55
N PHE A 102 2.10 8.01 16.16
CA PHE A 102 2.51 8.98 17.18
C PHE A 102 2.75 8.27 18.52
N ASN A 103 4.00 8.19 18.94
CA ASN A 103 4.40 7.48 20.16
C ASN A 103 3.84 8.10 21.45
N SER A 104 3.49 9.38 21.41
CA SER A 104 2.88 10.11 22.54
C SER A 104 1.37 9.89 22.70
N MET A 105 0.74 9.16 21.77
CA MET A 105 -0.69 8.91 21.73
C MET A 105 -0.99 7.43 21.93
N SER A 106 -2.16 7.12 22.52
CA SER A 106 -2.68 5.75 22.54
C SER A 106 -2.98 5.25 21.14
N VAL A 107 -3.19 3.95 20.97
CA VAL A 107 -3.68 3.34 19.73
C VAL A 107 -4.99 3.99 19.32
N PHE A 108 -5.94 4.12 20.25
CA PHE A 108 -7.22 4.78 19.98
C PHE A 108 -7.03 6.21 19.44
N ASP A 109 -6.19 7.01 20.09
CA ASP A 109 -5.95 8.39 19.68
C ASP A 109 -5.22 8.48 18.31
N ASN A 110 -4.31 7.54 18.01
CA ASN A 110 -3.69 7.45 16.69
C ASN A 110 -4.73 7.24 15.59
N LEU A 111 -5.72 6.40 15.82
CA LEU A 111 -6.79 6.13 14.85
C LEU A 111 -7.78 7.30 14.78
N ALA A 112 -8.09 7.91 15.92
CA ALA A 112 -9.08 8.98 16.02
C ALA A 112 -8.54 10.35 15.55
N LEU A 113 -7.23 10.54 15.46
CA LEU A 113 -6.59 11.85 15.26
C LEU A 113 -7.14 12.59 14.05
N TYR A 114 -6.97 12.03 12.87
CA TYR A 114 -7.36 12.68 11.62
C TYR A 114 -8.86 13.00 11.55
N PRO A 115 -9.77 12.03 11.79
CA PRO A 115 -11.20 12.32 11.77
C PRO A 115 -11.63 13.35 12.83
N ARG A 116 -10.97 13.37 14.00
CA ARG A 116 -11.25 14.34 15.08
C ARG A 116 -10.84 15.75 14.69
N GLU A 117 -9.62 15.93 14.19
CA GLU A 117 -9.09 17.24 13.77
C GLU A 117 -9.89 17.84 12.61
N HIS A 118 -10.36 16.99 11.69
CA HIS A 118 -11.18 17.41 10.56
C HIS A 118 -12.70 17.44 10.86
N ARG A 119 -13.11 17.09 12.09
CA ARG A 119 -14.53 17.07 12.53
C ARG A 119 -15.44 16.26 11.61
N LEU A 120 -14.94 15.11 11.13
CA LEU A 120 -15.64 14.28 10.15
C LEU A 120 -16.82 13.52 10.77
N TYR A 121 -16.75 13.21 12.06
CA TYR A 121 -17.75 12.45 12.80
C TYR A 121 -17.99 13.06 14.19
N ASP A 122 -19.19 12.88 14.72
CA ASP A 122 -19.44 13.10 16.14
C ASP A 122 -18.66 12.11 17.01
N ARG A 123 -18.55 12.43 18.31
CA ARG A 123 -17.74 11.63 19.25
C ARG A 123 -18.19 10.17 19.36
N SER A 124 -19.51 9.91 19.32
CA SER A 124 -20.06 8.56 19.42
C SER A 124 -19.75 7.73 18.17
N THR A 125 -20.01 8.31 16.99
CA THR A 125 -19.71 7.69 15.70
C THR A 125 -18.22 7.42 15.52
N LEU A 126 -17.36 8.38 15.87
CA LEU A 126 -15.92 8.21 15.82
C LEU A 126 -15.46 7.04 16.69
N LYS A 127 -15.94 6.96 17.94
CA LYS A 127 -15.62 5.83 18.84
C LYS A 127 -16.01 4.49 18.22
N LYS A 128 -17.22 4.39 17.66
CA LYS A 128 -17.70 3.15 16.99
C LYS A 128 -16.81 2.77 15.82
N LYS A 129 -16.43 3.72 14.95
CA LYS A 129 -15.57 3.46 13.78
C LYS A 129 -14.17 3.01 14.20
N VAL A 130 -13.57 3.66 15.19
CA VAL A 130 -12.25 3.29 15.73
C VAL A 130 -12.29 1.88 16.31
N MET A 131 -13.28 1.57 17.16
CA MET A 131 -13.39 0.24 17.76
C MET A 131 -13.64 -0.84 16.71
N ARG A 132 -14.50 -0.59 15.71
CA ARG A 132 -14.71 -1.52 14.59
C ARG A 132 -13.42 -1.78 13.81
N ALA A 133 -12.62 -0.75 13.51
CA ALA A 133 -11.34 -0.92 12.82
C ALA A 133 -10.34 -1.75 13.66
N LEU A 134 -10.33 -1.59 14.97
CA LEU A 134 -9.52 -2.39 15.87
C LEU A 134 -10.01 -3.84 15.97
N GLU A 135 -11.31 -4.06 16.00
CA GLU A 135 -11.93 -5.40 16.01
C GLU A 135 -11.61 -6.17 14.73
N THR A 136 -11.77 -5.55 13.56
CA THR A 136 -11.40 -6.12 12.25
C THR A 136 -9.95 -6.65 12.25
N LEU A 137 -9.05 -6.01 12.96
CA LEU A 137 -7.63 -6.40 13.00
C LEU A 137 -7.22 -7.11 14.31
N SER A 138 -8.18 -7.56 15.13
CA SER A 138 -7.96 -8.24 16.42
C SER A 138 -7.04 -7.43 17.36
N LEU A 139 -7.32 -6.14 17.50
CA LEU A 139 -6.56 -5.17 18.30
C LEU A 139 -7.40 -4.44 19.35
N GLN A 140 -8.65 -4.84 19.61
CA GLN A 140 -9.55 -4.17 20.54
C GLN A 140 -8.95 -4.01 21.94
N ASP A 141 -8.20 -5.01 22.42
CA ASP A 141 -7.54 -5.00 23.74
C ASP A 141 -6.28 -4.11 23.79
N ALA A 142 -5.90 -3.53 22.65
CA ALA A 142 -4.76 -2.65 22.54
C ALA A 142 -5.15 -1.17 22.45
N ALA A 143 -6.44 -0.82 22.48
CA ALA A 143 -6.93 0.54 22.27
C ALA A 143 -6.23 1.60 23.15
N GLU A 144 -6.03 1.30 24.42
CA GLU A 144 -5.42 2.21 25.41
C GLU A 144 -3.87 2.09 25.48
N LYS A 145 -3.26 1.15 24.75
CA LYS A 145 -1.81 0.99 24.71
C LYS A 145 -1.15 2.08 23.86
N HIS A 146 0.10 2.38 24.19
CA HIS A 146 0.96 3.22 23.36
C HIS A 146 1.76 2.37 22.34
N PRO A 147 2.20 2.92 21.20
CA PRO A 147 2.98 2.19 20.21
C PRO A 147 4.23 1.48 20.75
N SER A 148 4.86 2.03 21.80
CA SER A 148 6.01 1.42 22.47
C SER A 148 5.70 0.11 23.21
N GLN A 149 4.43 -0.16 23.49
CA GLN A 149 3.95 -1.38 24.16
C GLN A 149 3.49 -2.47 23.17
N LEU A 150 3.63 -2.23 21.89
CA LEU A 150 3.17 -3.12 20.83
C LEU A 150 4.34 -3.88 20.18
N SER A 151 4.10 -5.12 19.76
CA SER A 151 5.01 -5.84 18.87
C SER A 151 5.10 -5.18 17.48
N GLY A 152 6.10 -5.56 16.68
CA GLY A 152 6.25 -5.07 15.31
C GLY A 152 5.00 -5.31 14.45
N GLY A 153 4.49 -6.54 14.46
CA GLY A 153 3.26 -6.91 13.75
C GLY A 153 2.01 -6.17 14.26
N MET A 154 1.90 -5.95 15.59
CA MET A 154 0.81 -5.13 16.12
C MET A 154 0.89 -3.69 15.63
N ARG A 155 2.08 -3.07 15.61
CA ARG A 155 2.25 -1.69 15.09
C ARG A 155 1.83 -1.59 13.61
N LYS A 156 2.18 -2.57 12.79
CA LYS A 156 1.75 -2.63 11.38
C LYS A 156 0.23 -2.74 11.27
N ARG A 157 -0.41 -3.63 12.04
CA ARG A 157 -1.87 -3.75 12.05
C ARG A 157 -2.55 -2.48 12.56
N VAL A 158 -2.02 -1.79 13.55
CA VAL A 158 -2.53 -0.48 14.00
C VAL A 158 -2.44 0.58 12.90
N ALA A 159 -1.36 0.59 12.11
CA ALA A 159 -1.23 1.51 10.98
C ALA A 159 -2.28 1.22 9.89
N ILE A 160 -2.60 -0.05 9.65
CA ILE A 160 -3.69 -0.46 8.73
C ILE A 160 -5.05 -0.08 9.33
N ALA A 161 -5.29 -0.34 10.63
CA ALA A 161 -6.52 0.06 11.32
C ALA A 161 -6.77 1.56 11.22
N ARG A 162 -5.72 2.38 11.37
CA ARG A 162 -5.81 3.83 11.20
C ARG A 162 -6.29 4.23 9.81
N ALA A 163 -5.83 3.55 8.78
CA ALA A 163 -6.31 3.75 7.41
C ALA A 163 -7.80 3.39 7.27
N LEU A 164 -8.24 2.28 7.88
CA LEU A 164 -9.61 1.77 7.78
C LEU A 164 -10.68 2.67 8.43
N VAL A 165 -10.33 3.44 9.46
CA VAL A 165 -11.28 4.38 10.11
C VAL A 165 -11.88 5.36 9.11
N MET A 166 -11.12 5.70 8.06
CA MET A 166 -11.55 6.60 6.97
C MET A 166 -12.38 5.92 5.89
N GLU A 167 -12.58 4.61 6.00
CA GLU A 167 -13.31 3.80 5.02
C GLU A 167 -12.83 4.05 3.57
N PRO A 168 -11.53 3.85 3.29
CA PRO A 168 -10.95 4.18 2.00
C PRO A 168 -11.44 3.26 0.89
N GLU A 169 -11.51 3.78 -0.34
CA GLU A 169 -11.80 3.04 -1.57
C GLU A 169 -10.51 2.50 -2.22
N LEU A 170 -9.37 3.11 -1.88
CA LEU A 170 -8.02 2.72 -2.30
C LEU A 170 -7.06 2.77 -1.10
N ILE A 171 -6.34 1.69 -0.85
CA ILE A 171 -5.26 1.67 0.14
C ILE A 171 -3.92 1.49 -0.57
N LEU A 172 -2.99 2.36 -0.24
CA LEU A 172 -1.61 2.31 -0.68
C LEU A 172 -0.76 1.74 0.46
N TYR A 173 0.04 0.70 0.18
CA TYR A 173 0.91 0.07 1.16
C TYR A 173 2.37 0.22 0.75
N ASP A 174 3.18 0.85 1.60
CA ASP A 174 4.63 0.97 1.41
C ASP A 174 5.35 -0.07 2.27
N GLU A 175 5.86 -1.14 1.64
CA GLU A 175 6.61 -2.24 2.26
C GLU A 175 5.94 -2.79 3.55
N PRO A 176 4.69 -3.29 3.48
CA PRO A 176 3.90 -3.62 4.67
C PRO A 176 4.48 -4.75 5.51
N THR A 177 5.23 -5.69 4.92
CA THR A 177 5.86 -6.85 5.59
C THR A 177 7.30 -6.60 6.04
N SER A 178 7.88 -5.44 5.69
CA SER A 178 9.27 -5.13 6.03
C SER A 178 9.51 -5.14 7.55
N GLU A 179 10.71 -5.57 7.97
CA GLU A 179 11.15 -5.62 9.37
C GLU A 179 10.34 -6.59 10.26
N LEU A 180 9.58 -7.49 9.67
CA LEU A 180 8.84 -8.53 10.37
C LEU A 180 9.51 -9.90 10.17
N ASP A 181 9.37 -10.76 11.17
CA ASP A 181 9.66 -12.17 10.99
C ASP A 181 8.64 -12.83 10.03
N PRO A 182 8.96 -14.02 9.45
CA PRO A 182 8.09 -14.65 8.45
C PRO A 182 6.65 -14.90 8.94
N THR A 183 6.45 -15.22 10.21
CA THR A 183 5.11 -15.49 10.76
C THR A 183 4.28 -14.21 10.86
N MET A 184 4.91 -13.12 11.31
CA MET A 184 4.26 -11.82 11.36
C MET A 184 4.01 -11.25 9.96
N ALA A 185 4.94 -11.47 9.01
CA ALA A 185 4.73 -11.08 7.61
C ALA A 185 3.53 -11.82 7.01
N ALA A 186 3.41 -13.14 7.23
CA ALA A 186 2.25 -13.93 6.79
C ALA A 186 0.93 -13.35 7.34
N THR A 187 0.89 -12.97 8.61
CA THR A 187 -0.29 -12.34 9.21
C THR A 187 -0.67 -11.02 8.51
N ILE A 188 0.30 -10.20 8.10
CA ILE A 188 0.01 -8.95 7.38
C ILE A 188 -0.51 -9.25 5.96
N ILE A 189 0.03 -10.27 5.30
CA ILE A 189 -0.44 -10.74 3.99
C ILE A 189 -1.91 -11.17 4.08
N GLU A 190 -2.25 -11.99 5.08
CA GLU A 190 -3.62 -12.42 5.36
C GLU A 190 -4.55 -11.22 5.62
N VAL A 191 -4.12 -10.25 6.42
CA VAL A 191 -4.88 -9.02 6.68
C VAL A 191 -5.20 -8.27 5.38
N ILE A 192 -4.22 -8.08 4.48
CA ILE A 192 -4.46 -7.35 3.22
C ILE A 192 -5.47 -8.11 2.35
N ALA A 193 -5.36 -9.44 2.27
CA ALA A 193 -6.28 -10.28 1.51
C ALA A 193 -7.71 -10.24 2.09
N ASP A 194 -7.83 -10.33 3.42
CA ASP A 194 -9.10 -10.30 4.14
C ASP A 194 -9.81 -8.95 3.96
N LEU A 195 -9.09 -7.84 4.06
CA LEU A 195 -9.65 -6.50 3.81
C LEU A 195 -10.21 -6.32 2.39
N ARG A 196 -9.54 -6.88 1.38
CA ARG A 196 -10.08 -6.92 0.02
C ARG A 196 -11.36 -7.74 -0.05
N GLN A 197 -11.38 -8.91 0.58
CA GLN A 197 -12.54 -9.80 0.58
C GLN A 197 -13.74 -9.20 1.32
N GLU A 198 -13.53 -8.61 2.50
CA GLU A 198 -14.57 -8.03 3.34
C GLU A 198 -15.10 -6.70 2.79
N PHE A 199 -14.20 -5.81 2.36
CA PHE A 199 -14.58 -4.43 2.00
C PHE A 199 -14.53 -4.14 0.50
N GLY A 200 -13.98 -5.04 -0.33
CA GLY A 200 -13.84 -4.82 -1.77
C GLY A 200 -12.85 -3.70 -2.14
N VAL A 201 -12.02 -3.25 -1.20
CA VAL A 201 -11.10 -2.12 -1.38
C VAL A 201 -10.01 -2.43 -2.41
N THR A 202 -9.68 -1.46 -3.26
CA THR A 202 -8.51 -1.54 -4.14
C THR A 202 -7.24 -1.39 -3.32
N SER A 203 -6.25 -2.23 -3.58
CA SER A 203 -4.96 -2.21 -2.88
C SER A 203 -3.80 -2.08 -3.85
N LEU A 204 -3.02 -1.00 -3.73
CA LEU A 204 -1.74 -0.86 -4.40
C LEU A 204 -0.62 -1.09 -3.38
N VAL A 205 0.12 -2.16 -3.56
CA VAL A 205 1.20 -2.55 -2.64
C VAL A 205 2.54 -2.39 -3.33
N VAL A 206 3.49 -1.72 -2.71
CA VAL A 206 4.88 -1.76 -3.14
C VAL A 206 5.67 -2.62 -2.16
N SER A 207 6.41 -3.61 -2.68
CA SER A 207 7.16 -4.54 -1.84
C SER A 207 8.33 -5.18 -2.60
N HIS A 208 9.31 -5.67 -1.83
CA HIS A 208 10.32 -6.60 -2.32
C HIS A 208 10.03 -8.04 -1.85
N ASP A 209 8.95 -8.25 -1.11
CA ASP A 209 8.53 -9.54 -0.57
C ASP A 209 7.84 -10.37 -1.66
N ARG A 210 8.55 -11.42 -2.10
CA ARG A 210 8.08 -12.34 -3.13
C ARG A 210 6.85 -13.13 -2.69
N ASP A 211 6.81 -13.54 -1.43
CA ASP A 211 5.73 -14.38 -0.93
C ASP A 211 4.43 -13.57 -0.85
N LEU A 212 4.49 -12.30 -0.41
CA LEU A 212 3.38 -11.37 -0.51
C LEU A 212 2.87 -11.25 -1.96
N ALA A 213 3.76 -10.84 -2.87
CA ALA A 213 3.40 -10.56 -4.25
C ALA A 213 2.79 -11.77 -4.97
N LEU A 214 3.39 -12.94 -4.77
CA LEU A 214 2.97 -14.16 -5.48
C LEU A 214 1.81 -14.91 -4.81
N THR A 215 1.37 -14.50 -3.61
CA THR A 215 0.28 -15.15 -2.88
C THR A 215 -1.04 -14.41 -3.01
N ILE A 216 -1.05 -13.08 -2.83
CA ILE A 216 -2.31 -12.32 -2.76
C ILE A 216 -2.58 -11.40 -3.94
N ALA A 217 -1.58 -11.11 -4.80
CA ALA A 217 -1.80 -10.22 -5.92
C ALA A 217 -2.69 -10.84 -7.01
N ASP A 218 -3.55 -10.04 -7.60
CA ASP A 218 -4.22 -10.35 -8.86
C ASP A 218 -3.25 -10.15 -10.03
N ARG A 219 -2.49 -9.05 -10.02
CA ARG A 219 -1.38 -8.78 -10.95
C ARG A 219 -0.16 -8.22 -10.22
N VAL A 220 1.01 -8.51 -10.77
CA VAL A 220 2.30 -8.06 -10.28
C VAL A 220 3.03 -7.30 -11.37
N ALA A 221 3.54 -6.12 -11.03
CA ALA A 221 4.44 -5.33 -11.87
C ALA A 221 5.88 -5.45 -11.36
N ILE A 222 6.82 -5.74 -12.23
CA ILE A 222 8.26 -5.80 -11.88
C ILE A 222 8.92 -4.49 -12.28
N LEU A 223 9.36 -3.73 -11.29
CA LEU A 223 10.05 -2.44 -11.44
C LEU A 223 11.52 -2.57 -11.07
N MET A 224 12.43 -2.31 -12.01
CA MET A 224 13.87 -2.40 -11.79
C MET A 224 14.60 -1.20 -12.41
N HIS A 225 15.44 -0.53 -11.62
CA HIS A 225 16.24 0.64 -12.05
C HIS A 225 15.41 1.73 -12.76
N GLY A 226 14.17 1.93 -12.29
CA GLY A 226 13.26 2.91 -12.83
C GLY A 226 12.47 2.48 -14.08
N ASP A 227 12.70 1.27 -14.58
CA ASP A 227 12.02 0.72 -15.75
C ASP A 227 10.97 -0.34 -15.32
N LEU A 228 9.77 -0.29 -15.92
CA LEU A 228 8.74 -1.31 -15.77
C LEU A 228 9.06 -2.46 -16.73
N LEU A 229 9.46 -3.61 -16.20
CA LEU A 229 9.91 -4.74 -17.03
C LEU A 229 8.77 -5.64 -17.47
N GLU A 230 7.81 -5.90 -16.59
CA GLU A 230 6.75 -6.87 -16.82
C GLU A 230 5.55 -6.57 -15.93
N VAL A 231 4.34 -6.79 -16.42
CA VAL A 231 3.09 -6.74 -15.66
C VAL A 231 2.25 -7.93 -16.05
N ASP A 232 1.99 -8.83 -15.11
CA ASP A 232 1.21 -10.03 -15.39
C ASP A 232 0.67 -10.65 -14.08
N THR A 233 -0.10 -11.74 -14.21
CA THR A 233 -0.54 -12.55 -13.07
C THR A 233 0.64 -13.17 -12.33
N PRO A 234 0.51 -13.48 -11.02
CA PRO A 234 1.55 -14.16 -10.25
C PRO A 234 2.07 -15.45 -10.91
N ALA A 235 1.20 -16.21 -11.58
CA ALA A 235 1.58 -17.45 -12.25
C ALA A 235 2.53 -17.18 -13.43
N ASN A 236 2.21 -16.19 -14.27
CA ASN A 236 3.04 -15.81 -15.41
C ASN A 236 4.36 -15.17 -14.96
N ILE A 237 4.34 -14.32 -13.94
CA ILE A 237 5.56 -13.74 -13.35
C ILE A 237 6.51 -14.82 -12.82
N ARG A 238 6.00 -15.89 -12.18
CA ARG A 238 6.83 -17.06 -11.76
C ARG A 238 7.49 -17.76 -12.94
N GLY A 239 6.77 -17.83 -14.08
CA GLY A 239 7.23 -18.45 -15.32
C GLY A 239 7.97 -17.50 -16.28
N SER A 240 8.21 -16.26 -15.88
CA SER A 240 8.82 -15.24 -16.75
C SER A 240 10.08 -15.72 -17.44
N GLU A 241 10.18 -15.46 -18.75
CA GLU A 241 11.38 -15.74 -19.54
C GLU A 241 12.43 -14.63 -19.48
N ASN A 242 12.08 -13.47 -18.91
CA ASN A 242 13.00 -12.34 -18.75
C ASN A 242 14.13 -12.69 -17.76
N PRO A 243 15.41 -12.68 -18.17
CA PRO A 243 16.52 -13.06 -17.29
C PRO A 243 16.64 -12.21 -16.03
N LYS A 244 16.30 -10.90 -16.10
CA LYS A 244 16.36 -10.00 -14.96
C LYS A 244 15.26 -10.35 -13.94
N VAL A 245 14.06 -10.67 -14.41
CA VAL A 245 12.94 -11.10 -13.56
C VAL A 245 13.26 -12.45 -12.91
N LYS A 246 13.77 -13.44 -13.68
CA LYS A 246 14.21 -14.74 -13.15
C LYS A 246 15.25 -14.60 -12.04
N ASP A 247 16.28 -13.77 -12.27
CA ASP A 247 17.35 -13.57 -11.30
C ASP A 247 16.86 -12.83 -10.04
N PHE A 248 15.92 -11.91 -10.17
CA PHE A 248 15.31 -11.22 -9.04
C PHE A 248 14.44 -12.17 -8.20
N LEU A 249 13.60 -12.98 -8.84
CA LEU A 249 12.71 -13.91 -8.15
C LEU A 249 13.46 -15.10 -7.50
N ASN A 250 14.51 -15.60 -8.16
CA ASN A 250 15.24 -16.77 -7.75
C ASN A 250 16.76 -16.52 -7.81
N PRO A 251 17.28 -15.67 -6.90
CA PRO A 251 18.69 -15.32 -6.92
C PRO A 251 19.58 -16.53 -6.62
N VAL A 252 20.51 -16.83 -7.53
CA VAL A 252 21.50 -17.88 -7.33
C VAL A 252 22.62 -17.34 -6.44
N ILE A 253 22.94 -18.07 -5.37
CA ILE A 253 24.06 -17.76 -4.48
C ILE A 253 25.30 -18.47 -5.01
N ASP A 254 26.28 -17.72 -5.53
CA ASP A 254 27.57 -18.24 -5.96
C ASP A 254 28.67 -17.71 -5.01
N ILE A 255 29.03 -18.55 -4.04
CA ILE A 255 30.05 -18.19 -3.03
C ILE A 255 31.43 -18.07 -3.65
N LYS A 256 31.71 -18.81 -4.76
CA LYS A 256 33.01 -18.77 -5.43
C LYS A 256 33.18 -17.50 -6.27
N ASN A 257 32.10 -17.03 -6.88
CA ASN A 257 32.07 -15.80 -7.70
C ASN A 257 30.98 -14.84 -7.22
N PRO A 258 31.15 -14.23 -6.06
CA PRO A 258 30.09 -13.43 -5.44
C PRO A 258 29.76 -12.18 -6.28
N ARG A 259 28.45 -11.88 -6.36
CA ARG A 259 27.88 -10.78 -7.19
C ARG A 259 28.54 -9.43 -6.92
N PHE A 260 28.83 -9.10 -5.66
CA PHE A 260 29.41 -7.80 -5.27
C PHE A 260 30.82 -7.54 -5.84
N LYS A 261 31.49 -8.57 -6.37
CA LYS A 261 32.79 -8.47 -7.06
C LYS A 261 32.65 -8.24 -8.57
N LYS A 262 31.45 -8.39 -9.14
CA LYS A 262 31.18 -8.18 -10.56
C LYS A 262 30.89 -6.70 -10.80
N LYS A 263 31.55 -6.08 -11.80
CA LYS A 263 31.36 -4.66 -12.14
C LYS A 263 29.90 -4.26 -12.45
N GLU A 264 29.10 -5.22 -12.92
CA GLU A 264 27.67 -5.03 -13.26
C GLU A 264 26.76 -4.83 -12.03
N TYR A 265 27.24 -5.13 -10.82
CA TYR A 265 26.50 -5.01 -9.56
C TYR A 265 27.07 -3.93 -8.61
N SER A 266 28.02 -3.11 -9.08
CA SER A 266 28.44 -1.92 -8.35
C SER A 266 27.31 -0.89 -8.44
N LEU A 267 26.64 -0.64 -7.29
CA LEU A 267 25.60 0.39 -7.06
C LEU A 267 26.13 1.79 -7.35
#